data_0aa730d8f626d78f890320daa361d8cf
#
_entry.id   0aa730d8f626d78f890320daa361d8cf
#
_cell.length_a   1.000
_cell.length_b   1.000
_cell.length_c   1.000
_cell.angle_alpha   90.00
_cell.angle_beta   90.00
_cell.angle_gamma   90.00
#
_symmetry.space_group_name_H-M   'P 1'
#
loop_
_entity.id
_entity.type
_entity.pdbx_description
1 polymer ?
#
loop_
_entity_poly.entity_id
_entity_poly.type
_entity_poly.pdbx_seq_one_letter_code
_entity_poly.pdbx_strand_id
1 'polypeptide(L)'
;MRKTLFFIIVISTSFIFIIRLFYLQVYASEPYSIYEDNAIRKVYTYPKRGYIYDRNGKLLVSNQPSYDVMIIPGLVNKIDTIEFCNLLKISKEYLINKIDRTTKYSTRIPSVFLPHLSKKDYGFLAEKIRKYNGFYIQKRNLREYNTNIGANVLGYVAETNRTNIEKDTYYSRGDIIGKQGVELSYEKY
;
A
#
# COMPACT_ATOMS: atom_id res chain seq x y z
N MET A 1 -21.37 28.98 -53.92
CA MET A 1 -20.83 27.64 -53.87
C MET A 1 -19.68 27.44 -52.85
N ARG A 2 -18.57 28.20 -52.87
CA ARG A 2 -17.45 28.00 -51.87
C ARG A 2 -17.87 28.22 -50.42
N LYS A 3 -18.70 29.22 -50.11
CA LYS A 3 -19.14 29.49 -48.76
C LYS A 3 -20.06 28.43 -48.22
N THR A 4 -20.99 27.93 -49.03
CA THR A 4 -21.90 26.86 -48.65
C THR A 4 -21.16 25.52 -48.40
N LEU A 5 -20.15 25.22 -49.20
CA LEU A 5 -19.30 24.03 -49.01
C LEU A 5 -18.53 24.14 -47.66
N PHE A 6 -18.00 25.30 -47.36
CA PHE A 6 -17.30 25.55 -46.07
C PHE A 6 -18.22 25.34 -44.87
N PHE A 7 -19.44 25.89 -44.90
CA PHE A 7 -20.42 25.69 -43.83
C PHE A 7 -20.84 24.21 -43.66
N ILE A 8 -20.99 23.47 -44.73
CA ILE A 8 -21.32 22.05 -44.65
C ILE A 8 -20.20 21.27 -43.99
N ILE A 9 -18.93 21.55 -44.33
CA ILE A 9 -17.76 20.89 -43.69
C ILE A 9 -17.72 21.20 -42.18
N VAL A 10 -17.91 22.45 -41.81
CA VAL A 10 -17.88 22.86 -40.37
C VAL A 10 -19.01 22.15 -39.57
N ILE A 11 -20.21 22.13 -40.14
CA ILE A 11 -21.36 21.49 -39.50
C ILE A 11 -21.10 19.97 -39.35
N SER A 12 -20.59 19.34 -40.42
CA SER A 12 -20.32 17.89 -40.44
C SER A 12 -19.24 17.52 -39.37
N THR A 13 -18.17 18.28 -39.33
CA THR A 13 -17.11 18.05 -38.30
C THR A 13 -17.63 18.26 -36.89
N SER A 14 -18.41 19.34 -36.62
CA SER A 14 -19.02 19.56 -35.32
C SER A 14 -19.95 18.40 -34.90
N PHE A 15 -20.72 17.88 -35.83
CA PHE A 15 -21.62 16.76 -35.58
C PHE A 15 -20.86 15.47 -35.21
N ILE A 16 -19.76 15.20 -35.90
CA ILE A 16 -18.88 14.06 -35.57
C ILE A 16 -18.30 14.22 -34.16
N PHE A 17 -17.85 15.41 -33.79
CA PHE A 17 -17.34 15.67 -32.43
C PHE A 17 -18.43 15.47 -31.34
N ILE A 18 -19.64 15.95 -31.60
CA ILE A 18 -20.75 15.81 -30.65
C ILE A 18 -21.09 14.32 -30.45
N ILE A 19 -21.18 13.53 -31.51
CA ILE A 19 -21.41 12.09 -31.42
C ILE A 19 -20.29 11.41 -30.66
N ARG A 20 -19.04 11.78 -30.94
CA ARG A 20 -17.89 11.17 -30.25
C ARG A 20 -17.85 11.51 -28.78
N LEU A 21 -18.15 12.76 -28.41
CA LEU A 21 -18.27 13.18 -27.02
C LEU A 21 -19.40 12.44 -26.30
N PHE A 22 -20.56 12.33 -26.93
CA PHE A 22 -21.70 11.60 -26.39
C PHE A 22 -21.33 10.12 -26.14
N TYR A 23 -20.67 9.48 -27.11
CA TYR A 23 -20.18 8.12 -26.96
C TYR A 23 -19.22 7.96 -25.79
N LEU A 24 -18.25 8.89 -25.64
CA LEU A 24 -17.29 8.87 -24.55
C LEU A 24 -17.91 9.13 -23.18
N GLN A 25 -18.95 9.95 -23.11
CA GLN A 25 -19.58 10.31 -21.84
C GLN A 25 -20.64 9.29 -21.37
N VAL A 26 -21.33 8.65 -22.30
CA VAL A 26 -22.45 7.74 -21.98
C VAL A 26 -22.04 6.27 -22.02
N TYR A 27 -21.27 5.87 -23.01
CA TYR A 27 -20.89 4.46 -23.21
C TYR A 27 -19.50 4.10 -22.70
N ALA A 28 -18.54 4.99 -22.79
CA ALA A 28 -17.17 4.74 -22.36
C ALA A 28 -16.96 5.19 -20.90
N SER A 29 -17.68 4.60 -19.96
CA SER A 29 -17.49 4.86 -18.52
C SER A 29 -16.19 4.28 -17.94
N GLU A 30 -15.47 3.44 -18.69
CA GLU A 30 -14.22 2.83 -18.24
C GLU A 30 -12.97 3.76 -18.22
N PRO A 31 -12.81 4.80 -19.06
CA PRO A 31 -11.59 5.59 -19.02
C PRO A 31 -11.39 6.38 -17.73
N TYR A 32 -12.43 6.66 -16.95
CA TYR A 32 -12.32 7.39 -15.69
C TYR A 32 -11.53 6.63 -14.62
N SER A 33 -11.61 5.31 -14.58
CA SER A 33 -10.89 4.49 -13.61
C SER A 33 -9.36 4.56 -13.79
N ILE A 34 -8.89 4.73 -15.02
CA ILE A 34 -7.46 4.85 -15.33
C ILE A 34 -6.90 6.20 -14.87
N TYR A 35 -7.70 7.26 -14.89
CA TYR A 35 -7.31 8.60 -14.44
C TYR A 35 -7.38 8.73 -12.92
N GLU A 36 -8.34 8.10 -12.26
CA GLU A 36 -8.42 8.07 -10.80
C GLU A 36 -7.22 7.38 -10.16
N ASP A 37 -6.73 6.29 -10.72
CA ASP A 37 -5.54 5.58 -10.23
C ASP A 37 -4.25 6.43 -10.32
N ASN A 38 -4.20 7.41 -11.21
CA ASN A 38 -3.03 8.30 -11.37
C ASN A 38 -3.10 9.57 -10.50
N ALA A 39 -4.30 10.02 -10.11
CA ALA A 39 -4.52 11.26 -9.36
C ALA A 39 -4.73 11.01 -7.86
N ILE A 40 -5.22 9.84 -7.46
CA ILE A 40 -5.57 9.52 -6.09
C ILE A 40 -4.48 8.65 -5.46
N ARG A 41 -3.81 9.16 -4.45
CA ARG A 41 -2.90 8.38 -3.62
C ARG A 41 -3.71 7.51 -2.66
N LYS A 42 -3.82 6.22 -2.95
CA LYS A 42 -4.46 5.25 -2.05
C LYS A 42 -3.57 5.04 -0.81
N VAL A 43 -4.05 5.45 0.36
CA VAL A 43 -3.40 5.17 1.64
C VAL A 43 -4.09 3.98 2.26
N TYR A 44 -3.39 2.85 2.34
CA TYR A 44 -3.92 1.65 2.97
C TYR A 44 -3.78 1.76 4.48
N THR A 45 -4.91 1.61 5.19
CA THR A 45 -4.93 1.49 6.65
C THR A 45 -5.22 0.04 7.02
N TYR A 46 -4.25 -0.62 7.63
CA TYR A 46 -4.41 -2.01 8.03
C TYR A 46 -5.28 -2.12 9.28
N PRO A 47 -6.38 -2.89 9.25
CA PRO A 47 -7.24 -3.07 10.42
C PRO A 47 -6.51 -3.82 11.53
N LYS A 48 -7.01 -3.68 12.76
CA LYS A 48 -6.56 -4.48 13.89
C LYS A 48 -7.36 -5.78 13.92
N ARG A 49 -6.68 -6.88 14.22
CA ARG A 49 -7.34 -8.17 14.47
C ARG A 49 -7.91 -8.20 15.89
N GLY A 50 -8.95 -9.01 16.11
CA GLY A 50 -9.53 -9.25 17.44
C GLY A 50 -8.49 -9.81 18.41
N TYR A 51 -8.65 -9.55 19.70
CA TYR A 51 -7.85 -10.17 20.76
C TYR A 51 -8.34 -11.58 21.03
N ILE A 52 -7.44 -12.48 21.46
CA ILE A 52 -7.78 -13.84 21.88
C ILE A 52 -7.51 -13.98 23.38
N TYR A 53 -8.50 -14.40 24.10
CA TYR A 53 -8.45 -14.62 25.57
C TYR A 53 -8.68 -16.09 25.90
N ASP A 54 -8.19 -16.51 27.04
CA ASP A 54 -8.55 -17.80 27.61
C ASP A 54 -9.90 -17.73 28.35
N ARG A 55 -10.36 -18.87 28.88
CA ARG A 55 -11.62 -18.95 29.66
C ARG A 55 -11.65 -18.09 30.93
N ASN A 56 -10.48 -17.69 31.42
CA ASN A 56 -10.31 -16.90 32.64
C ASN A 56 -10.12 -15.41 32.32
N GLY A 57 -10.22 -15.03 31.04
CA GLY A 57 -10.02 -13.65 30.59
C GLY A 57 -8.54 -13.23 30.45
N LYS A 58 -7.60 -14.19 30.54
CA LYS A 58 -6.19 -13.89 30.32
C LYS A 58 -5.92 -13.69 28.83
N LEU A 59 -5.26 -12.59 28.47
CA LEU A 59 -4.90 -12.26 27.09
C LEU A 59 -3.82 -13.20 26.57
N LEU A 60 -4.16 -13.98 25.55
CA LEU A 60 -3.27 -14.94 24.89
C LEU A 60 -2.62 -14.34 23.65
N VAL A 61 -3.40 -13.59 22.84
CA VAL A 61 -2.90 -12.99 21.60
C VAL A 61 -3.37 -11.56 21.50
N SER A 62 -2.42 -10.67 21.25
CA SER A 62 -2.61 -9.21 21.17
C SER A 62 -2.14 -8.62 19.84
N ASN A 63 -2.37 -7.32 19.68
CA ASN A 63 -1.82 -6.55 18.57
C ASN A 63 -0.80 -5.55 19.11
N GLN A 64 0.41 -5.62 18.62
CA GLN A 64 1.46 -4.67 18.94
C GLN A 64 1.65 -3.67 17.79
N PRO A 65 1.62 -2.36 18.07
CA PRO A 65 1.89 -1.37 17.03
C PRO A 65 3.35 -1.46 16.59
N SER A 66 3.56 -1.58 15.30
CA SER A 66 4.85 -1.51 14.63
C SER A 66 4.81 -0.40 13.59
N TYR A 67 5.97 0.05 13.15
CA TYR A 67 6.10 1.11 12.16
C TYR A 67 7.08 0.67 11.08
N ASP A 68 6.67 0.86 9.83
CA ASP A 68 7.52 0.56 8.69
C ASP A 68 7.92 1.85 7.98
N VAL A 69 9.19 1.98 7.61
CA VAL A 69 9.61 3.02 6.67
C VAL A 69 9.23 2.56 5.27
N MET A 70 8.42 3.36 4.61
CA MET A 70 7.98 3.14 3.24
C MET A 70 8.77 4.03 2.29
N ILE A 71 8.95 3.53 1.05
CA ILE A 71 9.58 4.28 -0.04
C ILE A 71 8.66 4.32 -1.26
N ILE A 72 8.60 5.47 -1.92
CA ILE A 72 8.05 5.64 -3.27
C ILE A 72 9.22 6.07 -4.15
N PRO A 73 9.82 5.15 -4.93
CA PRO A 73 11.09 5.43 -5.61
C PRO A 73 11.04 6.62 -6.56
N GLY A 74 9.90 6.82 -7.26
CA GLY A 74 9.73 7.95 -8.19
C GLY A 74 9.68 9.34 -7.55
N LEU A 75 9.50 9.42 -6.22
CA LEU A 75 9.52 10.68 -5.48
C LEU A 75 10.85 10.94 -4.77
N VAL A 76 11.78 9.99 -4.83
CA VAL A 76 13.08 10.11 -4.19
C VAL A 76 13.95 11.06 -4.99
N ASN A 77 14.23 12.21 -4.41
CA ASN A 77 15.16 13.21 -4.97
C ASN A 77 16.60 12.96 -4.49
N LYS A 78 17.53 13.86 -4.80
CA LYS A 78 18.91 13.83 -4.30
C LYS A 78 18.90 13.80 -2.77
N ILE A 79 19.39 12.69 -2.19
CA ILE A 79 19.45 12.46 -0.74
C ILE A 79 20.90 12.54 -0.32
N ASP A 80 21.17 13.18 0.81
CA ASP A 80 22.43 12.97 1.52
C ASP A 80 22.45 11.55 2.08
N THR A 81 23.17 10.68 1.36
CA THR A 81 23.23 9.25 1.69
C THR A 81 23.89 8.98 3.03
N ILE A 82 24.83 9.83 3.45
CA ILE A 82 25.55 9.67 4.71
C ILE A 82 24.62 10.01 5.88
N GLU A 83 23.98 11.18 5.83
CA GLU A 83 23.02 11.60 6.85
C GLU A 83 21.87 10.61 6.97
N PHE A 84 21.31 10.17 5.84
CA PHE A 84 20.19 9.22 5.82
C PHE A 84 20.56 7.84 6.35
N CYS A 85 21.72 7.31 5.99
CA CYS A 85 22.20 6.03 6.50
C CYS A 85 22.44 6.06 8.01
N ASN A 86 23.03 7.15 8.52
CA ASN A 86 23.24 7.35 9.94
C ASN A 86 21.90 7.48 10.69
N LEU A 87 20.93 8.17 10.11
CA LEU A 87 19.59 8.35 10.69
C LEU A 87 18.86 7.00 10.87
N LEU A 88 18.90 6.13 9.86
CA LEU A 88 18.25 4.82 9.90
C LEU A 88 19.12 3.69 10.43
N LYS A 89 20.39 3.98 10.76
CA LYS A 89 21.39 2.99 11.20
C LYS A 89 21.57 1.83 10.22
N ILE A 90 21.59 2.15 8.92
CA ILE A 90 21.77 1.20 7.83
C ILE A 90 23.06 1.45 7.05
N SER A 91 23.57 0.43 6.36
CA SER A 91 24.71 0.60 5.47
C SER A 91 24.30 1.28 4.15
N LYS A 92 25.25 1.99 3.53
CA LYS A 92 25.08 2.59 2.20
C LYS A 92 24.73 1.54 1.15
N GLU A 93 25.34 0.37 1.26
CA GLU A 93 25.08 -0.76 0.35
C GLU A 93 23.63 -1.26 0.47
N TYR A 94 23.11 -1.38 1.70
CA TYR A 94 21.71 -1.73 1.93
C TYR A 94 20.78 -0.70 1.29
N LEU A 95 21.04 0.60 1.47
CA LEU A 95 20.27 1.69 0.88
C LEU A 95 20.19 1.56 -0.64
N ILE A 96 21.34 1.44 -1.31
CA ILE A 96 21.42 1.36 -2.77
C ILE A 96 20.68 0.12 -3.28
N ASN A 97 20.98 -1.06 -2.73
CA ASN A 97 20.36 -2.33 -3.13
C ASN A 97 18.84 -2.31 -2.92
N LYS A 98 18.37 -1.68 -1.85
CA LYS A 98 16.94 -1.61 -1.56
C LYS A 98 16.22 -0.65 -2.48
N ILE A 99 16.79 0.51 -2.78
CA ILE A 99 16.26 1.46 -3.76
C ILE A 99 16.19 0.81 -5.14
N ASP A 100 17.26 0.15 -5.58
CA ASP A 100 17.32 -0.55 -6.87
C ASP A 100 16.23 -1.62 -7.01
N ARG A 101 16.06 -2.45 -5.98
CA ARG A 101 15.01 -3.48 -5.97
C ARG A 101 13.62 -2.90 -6.04
N THR A 102 13.35 -1.85 -5.26
CA THR A 102 12.04 -1.20 -5.24
C THR A 102 11.75 -0.47 -6.55
N THR A 103 12.75 0.17 -7.16
CA THR A 103 12.64 0.86 -8.46
C THR A 103 12.36 -0.13 -9.59
N LYS A 104 13.05 -1.29 -9.61
CA LYS A 104 12.79 -2.36 -10.57
C LYS A 104 11.39 -2.94 -10.46
N TYR A 105 10.81 -2.95 -9.24
CA TYR A 105 9.47 -3.43 -9.02
C TYR A 105 8.43 -2.39 -9.49
N SER A 106 8.50 -1.18 -9.01
CA SER A 106 7.67 -0.05 -9.43
C SER A 106 8.23 1.28 -8.91
N THR A 107 8.19 2.30 -9.74
CA THR A 107 8.57 3.66 -9.34
C THR A 107 7.47 4.40 -8.60
N ARG A 108 6.19 3.99 -8.74
CA ARG A 108 5.02 4.71 -8.23
C ARG A 108 4.37 4.04 -7.02
N ILE A 109 4.51 2.72 -6.88
CA ILE A 109 3.86 1.97 -5.81
C ILE A 109 4.71 2.05 -4.53
N PRO A 110 4.10 2.43 -3.39
CA PRO A 110 4.78 2.38 -2.11
C PRO A 110 5.29 0.97 -1.78
N SER A 111 6.53 0.88 -1.35
CA SER A 111 7.16 -0.38 -0.97
C SER A 111 7.79 -0.28 0.42
N VAL A 112 7.85 -1.39 1.14
CA VAL A 112 8.48 -1.43 2.46
C VAL A 112 10.00 -1.29 2.29
N PHE A 113 10.56 -0.21 2.83
CA PHE A 113 11.99 0.05 2.83
C PHE A 113 12.68 -0.60 4.04
N LEU A 114 12.25 -0.24 5.25
CA LEU A 114 12.74 -0.79 6.51
C LEU A 114 11.55 -1.19 7.38
N PRO A 115 11.33 -2.50 7.63
CA PRO A 115 10.23 -2.97 8.47
C PRO A 115 10.55 -2.91 9.95
N HIS A 116 9.53 -2.98 10.77
CA HIS A 116 9.59 -3.25 12.20
C HIS A 116 10.37 -2.24 13.05
N LEU A 117 10.12 -0.95 12.82
CA LEU A 117 10.63 0.08 13.73
C LEU A 117 9.93 -0.02 15.09
N SER A 118 10.73 0.09 16.15
CA SER A 118 10.20 0.19 17.51
C SER A 118 9.47 1.52 17.73
N LYS A 119 8.59 1.57 18.75
CA LYS A 119 7.92 2.82 19.15
C LYS A 119 8.91 3.93 19.52
N LYS A 120 10.07 3.58 20.08
CA LYS A 120 11.13 4.55 20.43
C LYS A 120 11.78 5.12 19.17
N ASP A 121 12.14 4.27 18.22
CA ASP A 121 12.74 4.70 16.95
C ASP A 121 11.76 5.53 16.12
N TYR A 122 10.48 5.17 16.13
CA TYR A 122 9.42 5.95 15.47
C TYR A 122 9.38 7.39 15.96
N GLY A 123 9.37 7.61 17.28
CA GLY A 123 9.33 8.96 17.87
C GLY A 123 10.47 9.86 17.38
N PHE A 124 11.67 9.29 17.25
CA PHE A 124 12.85 10.01 16.77
C PHE A 124 12.84 10.22 15.24
N LEU A 125 12.38 9.23 14.49
CA LEU A 125 12.44 9.22 13.03
C LEU A 125 11.28 9.97 12.38
N ALA A 126 10.11 10.03 13.02
CA ALA A 126 8.88 10.54 12.44
C ALA A 126 8.98 11.98 11.92
N GLU A 127 9.73 12.83 12.64
CA GLU A 127 9.97 14.21 12.23
C GLU A 127 11.07 14.30 11.16
N LYS A 128 12.18 13.59 11.39
CA LYS A 128 13.37 13.69 10.54
C LYS A 128 13.16 13.11 9.15
N ILE A 129 12.37 12.03 9.03
CA ILE A 129 12.14 11.38 7.75
C ILE A 129 11.35 12.26 6.78
N ARG A 130 10.60 13.25 7.29
CA ARG A 130 9.84 14.20 6.45
C ARG A 130 10.73 15.07 5.57
N LYS A 131 12.02 15.24 5.92
CA LYS A 131 12.98 15.96 5.08
C LYS A 131 13.30 15.22 3.78
N TYR A 132 13.08 13.91 3.74
CA TYR A 132 13.45 13.05 2.62
C TYR A 132 12.23 12.71 1.77
N ASN A 133 12.07 13.41 0.66
CA ASN A 133 10.99 13.16 -0.28
C ASN A 133 11.01 11.70 -0.74
N GLY A 134 9.82 11.11 -0.85
CA GLY A 134 9.66 9.71 -1.23
C GLY A 134 9.73 8.72 -0.07
N PHE A 135 10.08 9.16 1.15
CA PHE A 135 10.03 8.32 2.35
C PHE A 135 8.96 8.79 3.32
N TYR A 136 8.28 7.83 3.95
CA TYR A 136 7.32 8.11 5.01
C TYR A 136 7.19 6.90 5.93
N ILE A 137 6.62 7.10 7.11
CA ILE A 137 6.39 6.02 8.07
C ILE A 137 4.92 5.62 8.03
N GLN A 138 4.69 4.32 7.94
CA GLN A 138 3.36 3.71 7.99
C GLN A 138 3.23 2.85 9.24
N LYS A 139 2.13 3.06 9.97
CA LYS A 139 1.80 2.22 11.12
C LYS A 139 1.24 0.89 10.65
N ARG A 140 1.74 -0.21 11.21
CA ARG A 140 1.21 -1.57 11.06
C ARG A 140 0.87 -2.16 12.43
N ASN A 141 0.05 -3.18 12.44
CA ASN A 141 -0.23 -3.96 13.64
C ASN A 141 0.41 -5.34 13.47
N LEU A 142 1.38 -5.66 14.33
CA LEU A 142 1.95 -7.00 14.41
C LEU A 142 1.14 -7.84 15.37
N ARG A 143 1.02 -9.12 15.08
CA ARG A 143 0.39 -10.09 15.95
C ARG A 143 1.39 -10.54 17.01
N GLU A 144 1.03 -10.43 18.28
CA GLU A 144 1.86 -10.80 19.40
C GLU A 144 1.20 -11.94 20.16
N TYR A 145 1.95 -13.03 20.33
CA TYR A 145 1.53 -14.21 21.04
C TYR A 145 2.18 -14.20 22.42
N ASN A 146 1.36 -13.94 23.46
CA ASN A 146 1.82 -13.78 24.85
C ASN A 146 2.02 -15.14 25.54
N THR A 147 1.89 -16.24 24.83
CA THR A 147 2.02 -17.60 25.36
C THR A 147 2.84 -18.46 24.42
N ASN A 148 3.65 -19.34 24.98
CA ASN A 148 4.44 -20.32 24.24
C ASN A 148 3.74 -21.68 24.09
N ILE A 149 2.49 -21.80 24.57
CA ILE A 149 1.69 -23.03 24.53
C ILE A 149 0.49 -22.83 23.61
N GLY A 150 0.02 -23.95 23.03
CA GLY A 150 -1.19 -23.94 22.20
C GLY A 150 -0.98 -23.38 20.79
N ALA A 151 0.23 -23.33 20.26
CA ALA A 151 0.53 -22.78 18.95
C ALA A 151 -0.31 -23.40 17.82
N ASN A 152 -0.57 -24.71 17.87
CA ASN A 152 -1.42 -25.40 16.89
C ASN A 152 -2.90 -25.00 16.99
N VAL A 153 -3.37 -24.66 18.20
CA VAL A 153 -4.75 -24.22 18.44
C VAL A 153 -4.91 -22.76 18.07
N LEU A 154 -4.04 -21.90 18.57
CA LEU A 154 -4.07 -20.48 18.26
C LEU A 154 -3.82 -20.24 16.76
N GLY A 155 -2.87 -20.97 16.19
CA GLY A 155 -2.44 -20.78 14.81
C GLY A 155 -1.45 -19.62 14.65
N TYR A 156 -1.31 -19.18 13.43
CA TYR A 156 -0.44 -18.04 13.10
C TYR A 156 -1.01 -17.24 11.94
N VAL A 157 -0.52 -16.02 11.79
CA VAL A 157 -0.86 -15.12 10.71
C VAL A 157 0.32 -14.93 9.77
N ALA A 158 0.04 -14.67 8.50
CA ALA A 158 1.07 -14.34 7.51
C ALA A 158 0.53 -13.31 6.53
N GLU A 159 1.43 -12.64 5.82
CA GLU A 159 1.03 -11.73 4.75
C GLU A 159 0.32 -12.49 3.61
N THR A 160 -0.63 -11.80 2.97
CA THR A 160 -1.31 -12.29 1.78
C THR A 160 -0.31 -12.52 0.65
N ASN A 161 -0.45 -13.65 -0.01
CA ASN A 161 0.30 -13.93 -1.24
C ASN A 161 -0.59 -13.67 -2.47
N ARG A 162 0.01 -13.71 -3.65
CA ARG A 162 -0.69 -13.48 -4.91
C ARG A 162 -1.90 -14.41 -5.11
N THR A 163 -1.75 -15.67 -4.73
CA THR A 163 -2.82 -16.68 -4.82
C THR A 163 -4.02 -16.36 -3.93
N ASN A 164 -3.80 -15.77 -2.74
CA ASN A 164 -4.88 -15.37 -1.85
C ASN A 164 -5.66 -14.19 -2.42
N ILE A 165 -4.97 -13.21 -3.02
CA ILE A 165 -5.57 -12.02 -3.63
C ILE A 165 -6.39 -12.39 -4.88
N GLU A 166 -5.91 -13.36 -5.67
CA GLU A 166 -6.62 -13.86 -6.85
C GLU A 166 -7.88 -14.65 -6.48
N LYS A 167 -7.90 -15.31 -5.31
CA LYS A 167 -9.05 -16.09 -4.83
C LYS A 167 -10.12 -15.23 -4.17
N ASP A 168 -9.74 -14.13 -3.53
CA ASP A 168 -10.66 -13.27 -2.81
C ASP A 168 -10.23 -11.81 -2.99
N THR A 169 -11.09 -11.05 -3.66
CA THR A 169 -10.90 -9.62 -3.96
C THR A 169 -10.95 -8.72 -2.72
N TYR A 170 -11.38 -9.25 -1.58
CA TYR A 170 -11.36 -8.53 -0.31
C TYR A 170 -9.93 -8.21 0.13
N TYR A 171 -8.97 -9.11 -0.15
CA TYR A 171 -7.60 -8.96 0.29
C TYR A 171 -6.76 -8.12 -0.66
N SER A 172 -5.92 -7.28 -0.06
CA SER A 172 -4.92 -6.47 -0.75
C SER A 172 -3.50 -6.88 -0.37
N ARG A 173 -2.51 -6.39 -1.09
CA ARG A 173 -1.10 -6.62 -0.74
C ARG A 173 -0.77 -6.01 0.62
N GLY A 174 -0.08 -6.81 1.44
CA GLY A 174 0.33 -6.41 2.77
C GLY A 174 -0.70 -6.67 3.86
N ASP A 175 -1.91 -7.14 3.49
CA ASP A 175 -2.88 -7.63 4.46
C ASP A 175 -2.36 -8.88 5.14
N ILE A 176 -2.79 -9.07 6.38
CA ILE A 176 -2.41 -10.23 7.20
C ILE A 176 -3.60 -11.15 7.30
N ILE A 177 -3.42 -12.41 6.95
CA ILE A 177 -4.46 -13.46 7.03
C ILE A 177 -4.06 -14.56 8.00
N GLY A 178 -5.04 -15.15 8.65
CA GLY A 178 -4.87 -16.37 9.46
C GLY A 178 -4.56 -17.57 8.57
N LYS A 179 -3.55 -18.34 8.92
CA LYS A 179 -3.12 -19.53 8.16
C LYS A 179 -3.52 -20.82 8.81
N GLN A 180 -3.72 -20.83 10.12
CA GLN A 180 -4.01 -22.02 10.88
C GLN A 180 -4.78 -21.70 12.18
N GLY A 181 -5.45 -22.68 12.76
CA GLY A 181 -6.07 -22.63 14.08
C GLY A 181 -7.19 -21.61 14.21
N VAL A 182 -7.31 -21.00 15.38
CA VAL A 182 -8.32 -19.96 15.67
C VAL A 182 -8.16 -18.77 14.73
N GLU A 183 -6.92 -18.37 14.42
CA GLU A 183 -6.65 -17.25 13.50
C GLU A 183 -7.26 -17.47 12.10
N LEU A 184 -7.24 -18.71 11.60
CA LEU A 184 -7.88 -19.05 10.32
C LEU A 184 -9.40 -19.18 10.45
N SER A 185 -9.86 -19.83 11.53
CA SER A 185 -11.29 -20.11 11.71
C SER A 185 -12.14 -18.86 11.86
N TYR A 186 -11.57 -17.79 12.43
CA TYR A 186 -12.23 -16.51 12.65
C TYR A 186 -11.80 -15.41 11.66
N GLU A 187 -11.20 -15.79 10.53
CA GLU A 187 -10.71 -14.83 9.53
C GLU A 187 -11.82 -13.96 8.93
N LYS A 188 -13.04 -14.47 8.86
CA LYS A 188 -14.18 -13.76 8.24
C LYS A 188 -14.99 -12.89 9.21
N TYR A 189 -14.62 -12.87 10.49
CA TYR A 189 -15.29 -12.10 11.54
C TYR A 189 -14.39 -10.97 12.04
#